data_886ca9d0be5ef85d43b498ce6b644bc9
#
_entry.id   886ca9d0be5ef85d43b498ce6b644bc9
#
_cell.length_a   1.000
_cell.length_b   1.000
_cell.length_c   1.000
_cell.angle_alpha   90.00
_cell.angle_beta   90.00
_cell.angle_gamma   90.00
#
_symmetry.space_group_name_H-M   'P 1'
#
loop_
_entity.id
_entity.type
_entity.pdbx_description
1 polymer ?
#
loop_
_entity_poly.entity_id
_entity_poly.type
_entity_poly.pdbx_seq_one_letter_code
_entity_poly.pdbx_strand_id
1 'polypeptide(L)'
;RDVGRINASPPYRGCESDGWAYLTEPHVVETSPDCLLMMARYEESPRRSGGCRLWQAVSEDNGETWTEPAETPILGKPPHLIRLRDGRILVTYGYRHAPFGQRACLSADGGRTWDYEHEIVLRDDAPSGDLGYPASLEMKDGTILTVYYQQEHKGEKPCLMATHWKSGS
;
A
#
# COMPACT_ATOMS: atom_id res chain seq x y z
N ARG A 1 0.43 -23.35 13.19
CA ARG A 1 1.62 -22.90 13.91
C ARG A 1 1.70 -21.39 13.75
N ASP A 2 1.74 -20.64 14.85
CA ASP A 2 2.04 -19.22 14.81
C ASP A 2 3.51 -19.05 14.43
N VAL A 3 3.78 -18.43 13.31
CA VAL A 3 5.13 -18.28 12.73
C VAL A 3 5.73 -16.90 12.92
N GLY A 4 5.14 -16.02 13.64
CA GLY A 4 5.73 -14.73 13.91
C GLY A 4 4.70 -13.69 14.28
N ARG A 5 5.12 -12.75 15.09
CA ARG A 5 4.37 -11.55 15.40
C ARG A 5 5.13 -10.36 14.88
N ILE A 6 4.53 -9.62 13.98
CA ILE A 6 5.03 -8.30 13.64
C ILE A 6 4.74 -7.43 14.85
N ASN A 7 5.73 -7.26 15.71
CA ASN A 7 5.62 -6.38 16.85
C ASN A 7 5.59 -4.95 16.33
N ALA A 8 4.40 -4.49 16.08
CA ALA A 8 4.15 -3.06 16.08
C ALA A 8 4.31 -2.57 17.53
N SER A 9 5.52 -2.65 18.06
CA SER A 9 5.88 -1.93 19.27
C SER A 9 6.00 -0.47 18.93
N PRO A 10 5.29 0.32 19.64
CA PRO A 10 4.79 1.57 19.13
C PRO A 10 5.79 2.70 19.17
N PRO A 11 5.63 3.58 18.23
CA PRO A 11 5.21 4.94 18.61
C PRO A 11 3.79 4.96 19.20
N TYR A 12 3.20 3.81 19.50
CA TYR A 12 1.83 3.59 20.00
C TYR A 12 1.70 3.66 21.52
N ARG A 13 2.81 3.76 22.27
CA ARG A 13 2.79 4.00 23.71
C ARG A 13 2.65 5.51 23.92
N GLY A 14 1.51 5.92 24.35
CA GLY A 14 1.17 7.30 24.64
C GLY A 14 -0.21 7.67 24.14
N CYS A 15 -0.98 6.67 23.75
CA CYS A 15 -2.26 6.87 23.11
C CYS A 15 -3.37 7.38 24.04
N GLU A 16 -3.23 7.31 25.33
CA GLU A 16 -4.33 7.70 26.23
C GLU A 16 -4.56 9.18 26.29
N SER A 17 -3.50 9.99 26.16
CA SER A 17 -3.63 11.47 26.14
C SER A 17 -3.61 12.07 24.73
N ASP A 18 -2.88 11.44 23.77
CA ASP A 18 -2.57 12.02 22.47
C ASP A 18 -3.35 11.42 21.30
N GLY A 19 -4.21 10.44 21.57
CA GLY A 19 -5.00 9.73 20.56
C GLY A 19 -4.44 8.32 20.29
N TRP A 20 -5.15 7.58 19.44
CA TRP A 20 -4.82 6.21 19.03
C TRP A 20 -4.07 6.17 17.70
N ALA A 21 -3.26 5.14 17.51
CA ALA A 21 -2.65 4.81 16.24
C ALA A 21 -2.48 3.28 16.12
N TYR A 22 -2.63 2.72 14.92
CA TYR A 22 -2.46 1.29 14.67
C TYR A 22 -2.19 0.99 13.19
N LEU A 23 -1.65 -0.19 12.92
CA LEU A 23 -1.51 -0.75 11.58
C LEU A 23 -2.65 -1.73 11.30
N THR A 24 -3.19 -1.68 10.08
CA THR A 24 -4.29 -2.54 9.65
C THR A 24 -4.19 -2.82 8.15
N GLU A 25 -5.02 -3.73 7.65
CA GLU A 25 -5.10 -4.07 6.22
C GLU A 25 -3.73 -4.40 5.61
N PRO A 26 -2.98 -5.35 6.19
CA PRO A 26 -1.67 -5.70 5.67
C PRO A 26 -1.76 -6.47 4.36
N HIS A 27 -0.77 -6.25 3.51
CA HIS A 27 -0.49 -7.10 2.35
C HIS A 27 0.96 -7.55 2.38
N VAL A 28 1.26 -8.75 1.87
CA VAL A 28 2.61 -9.32 1.87
C VAL A 28 2.98 -9.84 0.49
N VAL A 29 4.26 -9.72 0.15
CA VAL A 29 4.84 -10.26 -1.07
C VAL A 29 6.22 -10.86 -0.79
N GLU A 30 6.56 -11.97 -1.47
CA GLU A 30 7.91 -12.51 -1.49
C GLU A 30 8.75 -11.70 -2.47
N THR A 31 9.82 -11.05 -1.97
CA THR A 31 10.72 -10.21 -2.76
C THR A 31 11.89 -10.99 -3.35
N SER A 32 12.34 -12.02 -2.64
CA SER A 32 13.32 -13.02 -3.05
C SER A 32 13.16 -14.27 -2.17
N PRO A 33 13.80 -15.41 -2.46
CA PRO A 33 13.65 -16.59 -1.62
C PRO A 33 13.89 -16.27 -0.14
N ASP A 34 12.95 -16.69 0.71
CA ASP A 34 12.91 -16.48 2.16
C ASP A 34 12.75 -15.01 2.63
N CYS A 35 12.74 -14.04 1.70
CA CYS A 35 12.58 -12.62 2.01
C CYS A 35 11.16 -12.15 1.70
N LEU A 36 10.48 -11.63 2.71
CA LEU A 36 9.11 -11.11 2.62
C LEU A 36 9.07 -9.62 2.93
N LEU A 37 8.26 -8.90 2.17
CA LEU A 37 7.88 -7.52 2.45
C LEU A 37 6.41 -7.46 2.83
N MET A 38 6.11 -6.96 4.01
CA MET A 38 4.76 -6.59 4.42
C MET A 38 4.60 -5.08 4.34
N MET A 39 3.47 -4.63 3.83
CA MET A 39 3.06 -3.22 3.87
C MET A 39 1.66 -3.12 4.45
N ALA A 40 1.40 -2.12 5.26
CA ALA A 40 0.15 -1.94 5.96
C ALA A 40 -0.32 -0.48 5.92
N ARG A 41 -1.64 -0.32 6.02
CA ARG A 41 -2.29 0.95 6.25
C ARG A 41 -2.00 1.41 7.68
N TYR A 42 -1.56 2.65 7.83
CA TYR A 42 -1.47 3.33 9.11
C TYR A 42 -2.71 4.18 9.35
N GLU A 43 -3.27 4.07 10.52
CA GLU A 43 -4.38 4.90 11.00
C GLU A 43 -4.03 5.55 12.31
N GLU A 44 -4.39 6.80 12.44
CA GLU A 44 -4.18 7.57 13.66
C GLU A 44 -5.38 8.48 13.98
N SER A 45 -5.47 8.87 15.24
CA SER A 45 -6.47 9.80 15.71
C SER A 45 -6.40 11.14 14.94
N PRO A 46 -7.54 11.79 14.64
CA PRO A 46 -7.57 13.10 14.00
C PRO A 46 -6.81 14.21 14.72
N ARG A 47 -6.41 13.98 15.98
CA ARG A 47 -5.58 14.91 16.76
C ARG A 47 -4.10 14.88 16.36
N ARG A 48 -3.68 13.86 15.63
CA ARG A 48 -2.34 13.75 15.07
C ARG A 48 -2.39 14.19 13.61
N SER A 49 -1.52 15.08 13.21
CA SER A 49 -1.43 15.62 11.86
C SER A 49 -0.20 15.06 11.15
N GLY A 50 -0.26 13.81 10.70
CA GLY A 50 0.89 13.19 10.04
C GLY A 50 0.62 12.70 8.62
N GLY A 51 -0.65 12.57 8.24
CA GLY A 51 -1.04 11.94 6.99
C GLY A 51 -1.00 10.41 7.08
N CYS A 52 -1.74 9.74 6.22
CA CYS A 52 -1.87 8.29 6.20
C CYS A 52 -0.81 7.68 5.27
N ARG A 53 0.47 7.71 5.67
CA ARG A 53 1.52 7.03 4.93
C ARG A 53 1.42 5.52 5.18
N LEU A 54 1.84 4.77 4.16
CA LEU A 54 2.00 3.32 4.30
C LEU A 54 3.22 3.01 5.17
N TRP A 55 3.12 1.95 5.95
CA TRP A 55 4.19 1.43 6.79
C TRP A 55 4.57 0.04 6.32
N GLN A 56 5.84 -0.32 6.46
CA GLN A 56 6.36 -1.60 6.01
C GLN A 56 7.24 -2.27 7.04
N ALA A 57 7.32 -3.60 6.97
CA ALA A 57 8.27 -4.44 7.69
C ALA A 57 8.80 -5.52 6.76
N VAL A 58 10.00 -6.00 7.04
CA VAL A 58 10.69 -7.02 6.25
C VAL A 58 10.99 -8.23 7.12
N SER A 59 10.87 -9.41 6.53
CA SER A 59 11.37 -10.67 7.07
C SER A 59 12.43 -11.22 6.13
N GLU A 60 13.52 -11.77 6.69
CA GLU A 60 14.60 -12.43 5.95
C GLU A 60 14.69 -13.93 6.30
N ASP A 61 13.67 -14.47 6.97
CA ASP A 61 13.58 -15.84 7.47
C ASP A 61 12.21 -16.48 7.22
N ASN A 62 11.63 -16.17 6.06
CA ASN A 62 10.34 -16.71 5.63
C ASN A 62 9.18 -16.41 6.60
N GLY A 63 9.19 -15.25 7.26
CA GLY A 63 8.14 -14.76 8.13
C GLY A 63 8.24 -15.18 9.59
N GLU A 64 9.33 -15.84 9.99
CA GLU A 64 9.52 -16.21 11.39
C GLU A 64 9.81 -14.99 12.27
N THR A 65 10.64 -14.07 11.78
CA THR A 65 10.88 -12.77 12.43
C THR A 65 10.69 -11.61 11.46
N TRP A 66 10.41 -10.44 12.01
CA TRP A 66 10.13 -9.23 11.26
C TRP A 66 10.87 -8.04 11.86
N THR A 67 11.33 -7.14 11.01
CA THR A 67 11.82 -5.84 11.46
C THR A 67 10.71 -5.04 12.15
N GLU A 68 11.10 -4.05 12.96
CA GLU A 68 10.14 -3.03 13.41
C GLU A 68 9.55 -2.33 12.19
N PRO A 69 8.22 -2.12 12.15
CA PRO A 69 7.58 -1.40 11.07
C PRO A 69 8.13 0.03 10.95
N ALA A 70 8.40 0.43 9.72
CA ALA A 70 8.90 1.76 9.38
C ALA A 70 7.95 2.47 8.40
N GLU A 71 7.87 3.79 8.54
CA GLU A 71 7.11 4.65 7.64
C GLU A 71 7.77 4.71 6.26
N THR A 72 6.95 4.64 5.20
CA THR A 72 7.38 4.83 3.81
C THR A 72 7.07 6.26 3.34
N PRO A 73 7.65 6.73 2.23
CA PRO A 73 7.26 8.02 1.63
C PRO A 73 5.84 8.01 1.04
N ILE A 74 5.22 6.84 0.85
CA ILE A 74 3.99 6.66 0.08
C ILE A 74 2.78 7.10 0.89
N LEU A 75 2.06 8.09 0.36
CA LEU A 75 0.81 8.59 0.94
C LEU A 75 -0.38 7.90 0.30
N GLY A 76 -1.03 6.98 1.01
CA GLY A 76 -2.19 6.24 0.48
C GLY A 76 -2.64 5.11 1.38
N LYS A 77 -3.75 4.45 1.02
CA LYS A 77 -4.34 3.34 1.77
C LYS A 77 -5.55 2.68 1.09
N PRO A 78 -5.75 1.35 1.29
CA PRO A 78 -4.76 0.38 1.75
C PRO A 78 -3.79 -0.01 0.61
N PRO A 79 -2.67 -0.70 0.93
CA PRO A 79 -1.73 -1.18 -0.08
C PRO A 79 -2.13 -2.52 -0.66
N HIS A 80 -1.66 -2.79 -1.89
CA HIS A 80 -1.59 -4.12 -2.48
C HIS A 80 -0.23 -4.28 -3.18
N LEU A 81 0.52 -5.31 -2.84
CA LEU A 81 1.86 -5.59 -3.33
C LEU A 81 1.86 -6.72 -4.35
N ILE A 82 2.61 -6.58 -5.42
CA ILE A 82 3.00 -7.70 -6.29
C ILE A 82 4.48 -7.60 -6.66
N ARG A 83 5.11 -8.76 -6.91
CA ARG A 83 6.40 -8.83 -7.55
C ARG A 83 6.19 -9.00 -9.05
N LEU A 84 6.74 -8.07 -9.84
CA LEU A 84 6.73 -8.12 -11.29
C LEU A 84 7.74 -9.16 -11.80
N ARG A 85 7.56 -9.63 -13.04
CA ARG A 85 8.46 -10.61 -13.68
C ARG A 85 9.88 -10.09 -13.85
N ASP A 86 10.05 -8.79 -13.96
CA ASP A 86 11.38 -8.15 -14.03
C ASP A 86 12.07 -8.03 -12.65
N GLY A 87 11.39 -8.46 -11.58
CA GLY A 87 11.89 -8.48 -10.21
C GLY A 87 11.56 -7.23 -9.40
N ARG A 88 11.05 -6.16 -10.00
CA ARG A 88 10.58 -4.98 -9.27
C ARG A 88 9.37 -5.33 -8.40
N ILE A 89 9.23 -4.61 -7.29
CA ILE A 89 8.02 -4.67 -6.47
C ILE A 89 7.14 -3.49 -6.84
N LEU A 90 5.87 -3.79 -7.10
CA LEU A 90 4.83 -2.82 -7.34
C LEU A 90 3.92 -2.76 -6.12
N VAL A 91 3.66 -1.55 -5.61
CA VAL A 91 2.56 -1.27 -4.70
C VAL A 91 1.50 -0.44 -5.41
N THR A 92 0.24 -0.85 -5.31
CA THR A 92 -0.93 -0.06 -5.69
C THR A 92 -1.73 0.32 -4.46
N TYR A 93 -2.35 1.49 -4.45
CA TYR A 93 -3.05 2.02 -3.28
C TYR A 93 -4.12 3.05 -3.66
N GLY A 94 -5.12 3.19 -2.79
CA GLY A 94 -6.09 4.27 -2.89
C GLY A 94 -5.47 5.59 -2.41
N TYR A 95 -5.54 6.62 -3.23
CA TYR A 95 -5.11 7.97 -2.91
C TYR A 95 -6.30 8.80 -2.46
N ARG A 96 -6.46 8.97 -1.14
CA ARG A 96 -7.62 9.60 -0.52
C ARG A 96 -7.43 11.09 -0.19
N HIS A 97 -6.63 11.78 -1.01
CA HIS A 97 -6.43 13.22 -1.01
C HIS A 97 -6.81 13.78 -2.38
N ALA A 98 -7.20 15.05 -2.47
CA ALA A 98 -7.51 15.65 -3.77
C ALA A 98 -6.21 15.85 -4.59
N PRO A 99 -6.20 15.48 -5.88
CA PRO A 99 -7.24 14.78 -6.62
C PRO A 99 -7.33 13.30 -6.22
N PHE A 100 -8.53 12.86 -5.85
CA PHE A 100 -8.80 11.51 -5.38
C PHE A 100 -8.66 10.48 -6.50
N GLY A 101 -8.14 9.29 -6.19
CA GLY A 101 -8.02 8.24 -7.21
C GLY A 101 -7.18 7.04 -6.76
N GLN A 102 -6.57 6.38 -7.73
CA GLN A 102 -5.72 5.22 -7.53
C GLN A 102 -4.30 5.55 -7.99
N ARG A 103 -3.31 5.11 -7.23
CA ARG A 103 -1.89 5.34 -7.50
C ARG A 103 -1.11 4.04 -7.43
N ALA A 104 0.10 4.09 -7.97
CA ALA A 104 1.08 3.03 -7.85
C ALA A 104 2.50 3.60 -7.67
N CYS A 105 3.36 2.81 -7.05
CA CYS A 105 4.77 3.14 -6.89
C CYS A 105 5.62 1.88 -7.08
N LEU A 106 6.84 2.04 -7.58
CA LEU A 106 7.77 0.95 -7.85
C LEU A 106 8.96 0.97 -6.90
N SER A 107 9.47 -0.21 -6.61
CA SER A 107 10.76 -0.43 -5.95
C SER A 107 11.61 -1.36 -6.80
N ALA A 108 12.86 -1.00 -7.04
CA ALA A 108 13.84 -1.81 -7.77
C ALA A 108 14.76 -2.63 -6.84
N ASP A 109 14.62 -2.47 -5.53
CA ASP A 109 15.55 -3.02 -4.52
C ASP A 109 14.84 -3.89 -3.47
N GLY A 110 13.71 -4.50 -3.85
CA GLY A 110 12.93 -5.38 -2.98
C GLY A 110 12.14 -4.66 -1.88
N GLY A 111 11.78 -3.40 -2.10
CA GLY A 111 10.99 -2.60 -1.16
C GLY A 111 11.83 -1.79 -0.16
N ARG A 112 13.16 -1.75 -0.31
CA ARG A 112 14.02 -0.92 0.56
C ARG A 112 13.83 0.56 0.29
N THR A 113 13.70 0.93 -0.99
CA THR A 113 13.38 2.28 -1.43
C THR A 113 12.24 2.28 -2.44
N TRP A 114 11.53 3.38 -2.53
CA TRP A 114 10.37 3.56 -3.39
C TRP A 114 10.58 4.77 -4.29
N ASP A 115 10.37 4.61 -5.60
CA ASP A 115 10.42 5.70 -6.58
C ASP A 115 9.15 6.56 -6.49
N TYR A 116 8.99 7.24 -5.35
CA TYR A 116 7.83 8.06 -5.07
C TYR A 116 7.81 9.38 -5.85
N GLU A 117 8.96 9.84 -6.31
CA GLU A 117 9.04 11.03 -7.18
C GLU A 117 8.39 10.79 -8.55
N HIS A 118 8.39 9.53 -9.00
CA HIS A 118 7.72 9.09 -10.23
C HIS A 118 6.48 8.25 -9.94
N GLU A 119 5.70 8.67 -8.95
CA GLU A 119 4.42 8.02 -8.61
C GLU A 119 3.53 7.89 -9.84
N ILE A 120 2.99 6.70 -10.08
CA ILE A 120 2.15 6.41 -11.24
C ILE A 120 0.70 6.71 -10.90
N VAL A 121 0.09 7.61 -11.64
CA VAL A 121 -1.32 7.96 -11.53
C VAL A 121 -2.13 6.98 -12.38
N LEU A 122 -2.91 6.11 -11.75
CA LEU A 122 -3.85 5.21 -12.44
C LEU A 122 -5.19 5.90 -12.69
N ARG A 123 -5.68 6.64 -11.70
CA ARG A 123 -6.90 7.48 -11.74
C ARG A 123 -6.70 8.68 -10.83
N ASP A 124 -7.31 9.81 -11.21
CA ASP A 124 -7.32 11.06 -10.44
C ASP A 124 -8.68 11.80 -10.52
N ASP A 125 -9.71 11.05 -10.90
CA ASP A 125 -11.06 11.54 -11.21
C ASP A 125 -12.15 11.05 -10.25
N ALA A 126 -11.78 10.43 -9.13
CA ALA A 126 -12.78 10.02 -8.16
C ALA A 126 -13.43 11.25 -7.49
N PRO A 127 -14.75 11.26 -7.33
CA PRO A 127 -15.47 12.42 -6.79
C PRO A 127 -15.34 12.58 -5.27
N SER A 128 -14.79 11.58 -4.59
CA SER A 128 -14.61 11.57 -3.14
C SER A 128 -13.49 10.62 -2.70
N GLY A 129 -13.13 10.64 -1.42
CA GLY A 129 -12.19 9.69 -0.81
C GLY A 129 -12.77 8.30 -0.49
N ASP A 130 -14.03 8.03 -0.86
CA ASP A 130 -14.62 6.69 -0.75
C ASP A 130 -14.22 5.83 -1.96
N LEU A 131 -12.99 5.33 -1.89
CA LEU A 131 -12.31 4.61 -2.95
C LEU A 131 -11.20 3.74 -2.37
N GLY A 132 -10.63 2.86 -3.20
CA GLY A 132 -9.40 2.14 -2.88
C GLY A 132 -9.53 0.63 -3.00
N TYR A 133 -8.81 -0.08 -2.13
CA TYR A 133 -8.68 -1.53 -2.12
C TYR A 133 -8.28 -2.09 -3.49
N PRO A 134 -7.22 -1.54 -4.11
CA PRO A 134 -6.75 -2.05 -5.37
C PRO A 134 -6.23 -3.48 -5.21
N ALA A 135 -6.44 -4.29 -6.24
CA ALA A 135 -5.81 -5.59 -6.40
C ALA A 135 -5.23 -5.66 -7.81
N SER A 136 -3.95 -5.93 -7.92
CA SER A 136 -3.19 -5.86 -9.18
C SER A 136 -2.65 -7.21 -9.58
N LEU A 137 -2.59 -7.44 -10.89
CA LEU A 137 -2.02 -8.63 -11.51
C LEU A 137 -1.24 -8.24 -12.75
N GLU A 138 0.00 -8.71 -12.87
CA GLU A 138 0.74 -8.64 -14.12
C GLU A 138 0.28 -9.72 -15.10
N MET A 139 -0.25 -9.30 -16.24
CA MET A 139 -0.76 -10.15 -17.30
C MET A 139 0.40 -10.78 -18.10
N LYS A 140 0.10 -11.83 -18.89
CA LYS A 140 1.11 -12.55 -19.69
C LYS A 140 1.81 -11.65 -20.71
N ASP A 141 1.16 -10.62 -21.20
CA ASP A 141 1.69 -9.66 -22.17
C ASP A 141 2.48 -8.50 -21.54
N GLY A 142 2.68 -8.53 -20.21
CA GLY A 142 3.38 -7.50 -19.44
C GLY A 142 2.54 -6.27 -19.11
N THR A 143 1.24 -6.26 -19.45
CA THR A 143 0.32 -5.26 -18.92
C THR A 143 -0.05 -5.57 -17.48
N ILE A 144 -0.45 -4.57 -16.73
CA ILE A 144 -0.96 -4.71 -15.37
C ILE A 144 -2.45 -4.42 -15.39
N LEU A 145 -3.24 -5.35 -14.84
CA LEU A 145 -4.64 -5.13 -14.54
C LEU A 145 -4.75 -4.79 -13.05
N THR A 146 -5.35 -3.64 -12.76
CA THR A 146 -5.70 -3.26 -11.38
C THR A 146 -7.21 -3.10 -11.27
N VAL A 147 -7.82 -3.85 -10.35
CA VAL A 147 -9.24 -3.72 -9.98
C VAL A 147 -9.34 -3.00 -8.64
N TYR A 148 -10.35 -2.18 -8.46
CA TYR A 148 -10.54 -1.36 -7.26
C TYR A 148 -12.00 -0.93 -7.17
N TYR A 149 -12.39 -0.27 -6.07
CA TYR A 149 -13.67 0.40 -6.01
C TYR A 149 -13.51 1.92 -5.95
N GLN A 150 -14.46 2.63 -6.55
CA GLN A 150 -14.67 4.07 -6.36
C GLN A 150 -16.08 4.47 -6.84
N GLN A 151 -16.52 5.67 -6.48
CA GLN A 151 -17.70 6.26 -7.07
C GLN A 151 -17.39 6.72 -8.51
N GLU A 152 -18.33 6.54 -9.44
CA GLU A 152 -18.22 7.13 -10.77
C GLU A 152 -18.66 8.60 -10.76
N HIS A 153 -19.78 8.89 -10.07
CA HIS A 153 -20.25 10.24 -9.87
C HIS A 153 -20.53 10.53 -8.40
N LYS A 154 -20.44 11.81 -8.04
CA LYS A 154 -20.64 12.26 -6.66
C LYS A 154 -22.05 11.92 -6.16
N GLY A 155 -22.09 11.22 -5.02
CA GLY A 155 -23.34 10.82 -4.37
C GLY A 155 -23.91 9.48 -4.83
N GLU A 156 -23.30 8.82 -5.79
CA GLU A 156 -23.62 7.45 -6.18
C GLU A 156 -22.99 6.43 -5.22
N LYS A 157 -23.46 5.20 -5.29
CA LYS A 157 -22.80 4.09 -4.59
C LYS A 157 -21.49 3.77 -5.30
N PRO A 158 -20.43 3.42 -4.57
CA PRO A 158 -19.21 2.91 -5.19
C PRO A 158 -19.48 1.67 -6.04
N CYS A 159 -18.76 1.56 -7.14
CA CYS A 159 -18.77 0.40 -8.01
C CYS A 159 -17.36 -0.17 -8.19
N LEU A 160 -17.25 -1.40 -8.67
CA LEU A 160 -15.97 -2.00 -9.03
C LEU A 160 -15.55 -1.50 -10.40
N MET A 161 -14.30 -1.07 -10.48
CA MET A 161 -13.65 -0.60 -11.70
C MET A 161 -12.36 -1.35 -11.96
N ALA A 162 -11.85 -1.26 -13.18
CA ALA A 162 -10.59 -1.86 -13.58
C ALA A 162 -9.83 -0.93 -14.52
N THR A 163 -8.50 -0.89 -14.33
CA THR A 163 -7.58 -0.16 -15.22
C THR A 163 -6.55 -1.12 -15.78
N HIS A 164 -6.39 -1.15 -17.10
CA HIS A 164 -5.25 -1.78 -17.79
C HIS A 164 -4.18 -0.73 -18.06
N TRP A 165 -2.94 -1.02 -17.70
CA TRP A 165 -1.85 -0.08 -17.82
C TRP A 165 -0.49 -0.78 -17.91
N LYS A 166 0.59 -0.01 -18.14
CA LYS A 166 1.98 -0.51 -18.18
C LYS A 166 2.82 0.30 -17.21
N SER A 167 3.71 -0.38 -16.49
CA SER A 167 4.58 0.24 -15.47
C SER A 167 5.73 1.09 -16.04
N GLY A 168 5.81 1.30 -17.34
CA GLY A 168 6.99 1.92 -17.95
C GLY A 168 8.23 1.03 -17.86
N SER A 169 9.10 1.12 -18.83
CA SER A 169 10.44 0.46 -18.81
C SER A 169 11.44 1.35 -18.10
#